data_27890fd37fe9ed4432a118ae26f7e3de
#
_entry.id   27890fd37fe9ed4432a118ae26f7e3de
#
_cell.length_a   1.000
_cell.length_b   1.000
_cell.length_c   1.000
_cell.angle_alpha   90.00
_cell.angle_beta   90.00
_cell.angle_gamma   90.00
#
_symmetry.space_group_name_H-M   'P 1'
#
loop_
_entity.id
_entity.type
_entity.pdbx_description
1 polymer ?
#
loop_
_entity_poly.entity_id
_entity_poly.type
_entity_poly.pdbx_seq_one_letter_code
_entity_poly.pdbx_strand_id
1 'polypeptide(L)'
;MDRNKIIDKNMLTKIFRKIHRILGLLLSILFLMWFISGIVMIYHSFPRVNQKLKLARQESLTGPLPAVDSLLQVLPDSSRLGGLSVDMYLDRPVFHLKGRQLPAGLYADSLQVVGKPDFNEICRIAGQLGGSVAYRVDSLNRLDQWIPFGYLTKEFPIYKFSFEDDARQEMYISSKSGKVLQWTDRNSRFWAWLGAIPHWVYFTSLRQNQALWINFMIWASGLGAIMCFSGLWIGIWVFWKNRKKGLRSPYKKWWLRWHHITGVVFGVFALTFVFSGMMSLVDIPSWMQKGKTRNREVRFRGREGGMLAADLYALDYRKIVDSLSDVKSIEWASFGKYPYYVVNSGSKKQFIDAADTSRLSPFTLTEEMVRETVREIHGQDTPYTLEWMTDWDDDYFSRRNMLTLPVYKDDELHTRHYFNPETLYHRQIDDNGRLRGVLYSGLHSLNFKFLAERPLLWNVVMYVLMLGGTFLSLSGVVLTFKWLGRKIRKLFR
;
A
#
# COMPACT_ATOMS: atom_id res chain seq x y z
N MET A 1 -26.99 8.14 -46.00
CA MET A 1 -26.58 8.41 -44.61
C MET A 1 -27.71 9.16 -43.95
N ASP A 2 -28.39 8.46 -43.04
CA ASP A 2 -29.73 8.73 -42.55
C ASP A 2 -29.82 10.06 -41.77
N ARG A 3 -30.76 10.96 -42.14
CA ARG A 3 -30.97 12.28 -41.49
C ARG A 3 -31.25 12.13 -39.97
N ASN A 4 -31.97 11.09 -39.59
CA ASN A 4 -32.27 10.82 -38.18
C ASN A 4 -31.02 10.49 -37.34
N LYS A 5 -30.04 9.77 -37.90
CA LYS A 5 -28.74 9.50 -37.22
C LYS A 5 -27.89 10.74 -37.04
N ILE A 6 -28.03 11.77 -37.90
CA ILE A 6 -27.25 13.02 -37.80
C ILE A 6 -27.87 13.95 -36.76
N ILE A 7 -29.19 13.99 -36.66
CA ILE A 7 -29.93 14.80 -35.68
C ILE A 7 -29.64 14.27 -34.27
N ASP A 8 -29.64 12.97 -34.08
CA ASP A 8 -29.36 12.31 -32.79
C ASP A 8 -27.91 12.56 -32.30
N LYS A 9 -26.91 12.45 -33.18
CA LYS A 9 -25.50 12.77 -32.87
C LYS A 9 -25.28 14.24 -32.51
N ASN A 10 -25.99 15.18 -33.10
CA ASN A 10 -25.88 16.59 -32.76
C ASN A 10 -26.51 16.90 -31.38
N MET A 11 -27.61 16.25 -31.04
CA MET A 11 -28.24 16.36 -29.73
C MET A 11 -27.32 15.79 -28.63
N LEU A 12 -26.77 14.59 -28.82
CA LEU A 12 -25.84 13.94 -27.89
C LEU A 12 -24.59 14.81 -27.64
N THR A 13 -24.03 15.39 -28.70
CA THR A 13 -22.87 16.31 -28.57
C THR A 13 -23.21 17.56 -27.76
N LYS A 14 -24.45 18.09 -27.87
CA LYS A 14 -24.91 19.24 -27.05
C LYS A 14 -24.98 18.85 -25.56
N ILE A 15 -25.52 17.66 -25.27
CA ILE A 15 -25.60 17.12 -23.90
C ILE A 15 -24.18 16.96 -23.31
N PHE A 16 -23.28 16.29 -24.01
CA PHE A 16 -21.89 16.10 -23.54
C PHE A 16 -21.14 17.41 -23.32
N ARG A 17 -21.36 18.43 -24.17
CA ARG A 17 -20.81 19.78 -23.95
C ARG A 17 -21.31 20.41 -22.64
N LYS A 18 -22.58 20.19 -22.28
CA LYS A 18 -23.15 20.69 -21.02
C LYS A 18 -22.53 19.95 -19.84
N ILE A 19 -22.46 18.62 -19.88
CA ILE A 19 -21.86 17.76 -18.85
C ILE A 19 -20.41 18.12 -18.65
N HIS A 20 -19.59 18.09 -19.71
CA HIS A 20 -18.15 18.38 -19.63
C HIS A 20 -17.88 19.78 -19.06
N ARG A 21 -18.67 20.78 -19.43
CA ARG A 21 -18.49 22.14 -18.90
C ARG A 21 -18.86 22.24 -17.42
N ILE A 22 -19.96 21.61 -16.98
CA ILE A 22 -20.37 21.64 -15.58
C ILE A 22 -19.37 20.90 -14.71
N LEU A 23 -19.01 19.67 -15.09
CA LEU A 23 -18.06 18.87 -14.34
C LEU A 23 -16.65 19.48 -14.40
N GLY A 24 -16.26 20.07 -15.54
CA GLY A 24 -15.00 20.80 -15.65
C GLY A 24 -14.92 22.02 -14.72
N LEU A 25 -16.02 22.74 -14.53
CA LEU A 25 -16.09 23.83 -13.55
C LEU A 25 -15.84 23.33 -12.11
N LEU A 26 -16.36 22.16 -11.78
CA LEU A 26 -16.26 21.60 -10.42
C LEU A 26 -14.93 20.89 -10.16
N LEU A 27 -14.40 20.19 -11.17
CA LEU A 27 -13.30 19.21 -10.96
C LEU A 27 -11.96 19.65 -11.56
N SER A 28 -11.89 20.72 -12.37
CA SER A 28 -10.62 21.07 -13.05
C SER A 28 -9.46 21.33 -12.10
N ILE A 29 -9.70 21.97 -10.95
CA ILE A 29 -8.67 22.22 -9.93
C ILE A 29 -8.21 20.89 -9.29
N LEU A 30 -9.14 20.00 -8.98
CA LEU A 30 -8.83 18.68 -8.44
C LEU A 30 -7.97 17.86 -9.41
N PHE A 31 -8.29 17.91 -10.72
CA PHE A 31 -7.50 17.22 -11.74
C PHE A 31 -6.08 17.79 -11.87
N LEU A 32 -5.96 19.13 -11.87
CA LEU A 32 -4.64 19.76 -11.88
C LEU A 32 -3.82 19.33 -10.65
N MET A 33 -4.44 19.34 -9.49
CA MET A 33 -3.82 18.87 -8.25
C MET A 33 -3.41 17.40 -8.36
N TRP A 34 -4.25 16.51 -8.89
CA TRP A 34 -3.95 15.08 -9.04
C TRP A 34 -2.79 14.83 -10.00
N PHE A 35 -2.72 15.52 -11.17
CA PHE A 35 -1.60 15.34 -12.09
C PHE A 35 -0.28 15.85 -11.50
N ILE A 36 -0.26 17.03 -10.90
CA ILE A 36 0.95 17.59 -10.28
C ILE A 36 1.43 16.69 -9.12
N SER A 37 0.52 16.35 -8.22
CA SER A 37 0.87 15.50 -7.08
C SER A 37 1.23 14.07 -7.49
N GLY A 38 0.63 13.57 -8.56
CA GLY A 38 0.97 12.26 -9.13
C GLY A 38 2.42 12.18 -9.62
N ILE A 39 2.98 13.27 -10.17
CA ILE A 39 4.41 13.33 -10.53
C ILE A 39 5.28 13.12 -9.28
N VAL A 40 4.93 13.79 -8.18
CA VAL A 40 5.66 13.65 -6.90
C VAL A 40 5.52 12.23 -6.35
N MET A 41 4.32 11.64 -6.47
CA MET A 41 4.02 10.29 -5.98
C MET A 41 4.80 9.18 -6.69
N ILE A 42 5.42 9.44 -7.83
CA ILE A 42 6.33 8.48 -8.48
C ILE A 42 7.49 8.11 -7.53
N TYR A 43 7.95 9.07 -6.73
CA TYR A 43 9.13 8.91 -5.88
C TYR A 43 8.85 9.05 -4.38
N HIS A 44 7.82 9.79 -4.00
CA HIS A 44 7.54 10.14 -2.61
C HIS A 44 6.12 9.74 -2.21
N SER A 45 6.01 8.93 -1.17
CA SER A 45 4.74 8.47 -0.61
C SER A 45 4.40 9.22 0.69
N PHE A 46 3.24 8.90 1.29
CA PHE A 46 2.92 9.35 2.64
C PHE A 46 3.91 8.76 3.65
N PRO A 47 4.41 9.55 4.62
CA PRO A 47 5.36 9.07 5.60
C PRO A 47 4.87 7.84 6.37
N ARG A 48 5.76 6.93 6.62
CA ARG A 48 5.53 5.72 7.44
C ARG A 48 6.69 5.56 8.39
N VAL A 49 6.46 4.83 9.48
CA VAL A 49 7.53 4.45 10.40
C VAL A 49 8.64 3.75 9.63
N ASN A 50 9.85 4.28 9.70
CA ASN A 50 11.02 3.66 9.09
C ASN A 50 11.44 2.44 9.92
N GLN A 51 11.01 1.26 9.50
CA GLN A 51 11.26 0.01 10.22
C GLN A 51 12.76 -0.30 10.32
N LYS A 52 13.56 0.03 9.30
CA LYS A 52 15.01 -0.17 9.35
C LYS A 52 15.67 0.71 10.40
N LEU A 53 15.28 1.99 10.45
CA LEU A 53 15.79 2.92 11.46
C LEU A 53 15.33 2.53 12.87
N LYS A 54 14.05 2.15 13.01
CA LYS A 54 13.53 1.63 14.28
C LYS A 54 14.34 0.44 14.76
N LEU A 55 14.56 -0.54 13.91
CA LEU A 55 15.32 -1.74 14.23
C LEU A 55 16.79 -1.42 14.58
N ALA A 56 17.43 -0.52 13.82
CA ALA A 56 18.81 -0.12 14.09
C ALA A 56 19.00 0.58 15.45
N ARG A 57 17.95 1.24 15.95
CA ARG A 57 17.95 1.94 17.25
C ARG A 57 17.34 1.12 18.41
N GLN A 58 16.80 -0.06 18.10
CA GLN A 58 16.32 -1.00 19.10
C GLN A 58 17.50 -1.66 19.80
N GLU A 59 17.38 -1.94 21.09
CA GLU A 59 18.39 -2.66 21.86
C GLU A 59 18.49 -4.12 21.41
N SER A 60 19.68 -4.70 21.59
CA SER A 60 19.89 -6.11 21.36
C SER A 60 19.22 -6.94 22.46
N LEU A 61 18.65 -8.06 22.07
CA LEU A 61 17.96 -8.97 22.99
C LEU A 61 18.97 -9.53 24.00
N THR A 62 18.78 -9.19 25.25
CA THR A 62 19.65 -9.58 26.38
C THR A 62 18.81 -9.88 27.60
N GLY A 63 19.42 -10.47 28.62
CA GLY A 63 18.78 -10.76 29.90
C GLY A 63 18.22 -12.19 30.00
N PRO A 64 17.48 -12.49 31.05
CA PRO A 64 16.90 -13.81 31.26
C PRO A 64 15.87 -14.16 30.21
N LEU A 65 16.08 -15.25 29.49
CA LEU A 65 15.19 -15.77 28.46
C LEU A 65 14.72 -17.18 28.87
N PRO A 66 13.46 -17.36 29.30
CA PRO A 66 12.94 -18.65 29.71
C PRO A 66 12.70 -19.55 28.48
N ALA A 67 12.58 -20.86 28.74
CA ALA A 67 12.13 -21.80 27.73
C ALA A 67 10.69 -21.45 27.31
N VAL A 68 10.32 -21.77 26.07
CA VAL A 68 8.96 -21.54 25.57
C VAL A 68 7.91 -22.31 26.35
N ASP A 69 8.25 -23.53 26.85
CA ASP A 69 7.35 -24.34 27.67
C ASP A 69 6.96 -23.60 28.96
N SER A 70 7.88 -22.90 29.60
CA SER A 70 7.57 -22.10 30.79
C SER A 70 6.57 -20.98 30.49
N LEU A 71 6.69 -20.36 29.29
CA LEU A 71 5.73 -19.39 28.81
C LEU A 71 4.35 -20.00 28.58
N LEU A 72 4.29 -21.18 27.95
CA LEU A 72 3.03 -21.86 27.64
C LEU A 72 2.28 -22.29 28.88
N GLN A 73 2.97 -22.66 29.96
CA GLN A 73 2.39 -23.06 31.23
C GLN A 73 1.64 -21.93 31.95
N VAL A 74 2.07 -20.68 31.78
CA VAL A 74 1.42 -19.52 32.42
C VAL A 74 0.27 -18.93 31.60
N LEU A 75 0.07 -19.37 30.35
CA LEU A 75 -1.02 -18.90 29.52
C LEU A 75 -2.35 -19.56 29.88
N PRO A 76 -3.46 -18.80 30.00
CA PRO A 76 -4.77 -19.35 30.38
C PRO A 76 -5.26 -20.42 29.41
N ASP A 77 -4.97 -20.29 28.15
CA ASP A 77 -5.28 -21.25 27.08
C ASP A 77 -4.24 -21.13 25.98
N SER A 78 -3.16 -21.89 26.12
CA SER A 78 -2.04 -21.87 25.16
C SER A 78 -2.44 -22.33 23.75
N SER A 79 -3.53 -23.10 23.65
CA SER A 79 -4.04 -23.58 22.37
C SER A 79 -4.50 -22.46 21.43
N ARG A 80 -4.66 -21.24 21.95
CA ARG A 80 -5.10 -20.06 21.18
C ARG A 80 -3.97 -19.13 20.76
N LEU A 81 -2.72 -19.54 20.98
CA LEU A 81 -1.56 -18.76 20.55
C LEU A 81 -1.41 -18.81 19.03
N GLY A 82 -1.73 -17.71 18.36
CA GLY A 82 -1.63 -17.58 16.91
C GLY A 82 -0.29 -17.01 16.42
N GLY A 83 0.57 -16.56 17.33
CA GLY A 83 1.91 -16.09 17.02
C GLY A 83 2.67 -15.63 18.25
N LEU A 84 3.99 -15.77 18.17
CA LEU A 84 4.92 -15.46 19.24
C LEU A 84 6.09 -14.69 18.66
N SER A 85 6.54 -13.65 19.35
CA SER A 85 7.82 -13.00 19.08
C SER A 85 8.42 -12.46 20.38
N VAL A 86 9.72 -12.30 20.40
CA VAL A 86 10.45 -11.70 21.53
C VAL A 86 11.34 -10.58 21.02
N ASP A 87 11.33 -9.47 21.74
CA ASP A 87 12.24 -8.33 21.53
C ASP A 87 12.47 -7.58 22.85
N MET A 88 13.29 -6.53 22.80
CA MET A 88 13.49 -5.66 23.96
C MET A 88 12.40 -4.59 24.02
N TYR A 89 11.78 -4.49 25.18
CA TYR A 89 10.96 -3.34 25.56
C TYR A 89 11.68 -2.57 26.66
N LEU A 90 12.28 -1.45 26.26
CA LEU A 90 13.27 -0.73 27.06
C LEU A 90 14.44 -1.69 27.40
N ASP A 91 14.76 -1.87 28.65
CA ASP A 91 15.87 -2.69 29.16
C ASP A 91 15.43 -4.12 29.54
N ARG A 92 14.21 -4.54 29.22
CA ARG A 92 13.68 -5.87 29.55
C ARG A 92 13.20 -6.63 28.31
N PRO A 93 13.51 -7.92 28.18
CA PRO A 93 12.98 -8.74 27.10
C PRO A 93 11.49 -9.01 27.32
N VAL A 94 10.71 -8.93 26.24
CA VAL A 94 9.24 -9.12 26.26
C VAL A 94 8.83 -10.10 25.17
N PHE A 95 8.04 -11.09 25.56
CA PHE A 95 7.29 -11.91 24.63
C PHE A 95 6.02 -11.19 24.19
N HIS A 96 5.85 -10.99 22.89
CA HIS A 96 4.61 -10.51 22.30
C HIS A 96 3.77 -11.68 21.83
N LEU A 97 2.53 -11.71 22.26
CA LEU A 97 1.59 -12.79 21.99
C LEU A 97 0.53 -12.31 21.01
N LYS A 98 0.25 -13.12 19.99
CA LYS A 98 -0.88 -12.93 19.09
C LYS A 98 -1.89 -14.05 19.33
N GLY A 99 -3.08 -13.70 19.77
CA GLY A 99 -4.12 -14.70 20.04
C GLY A 99 -5.37 -14.06 20.60
N ARG A 100 -6.46 -14.81 20.59
CA ARG A 100 -7.73 -14.35 21.16
C ARG A 100 -7.72 -14.57 22.67
N GLN A 101 -8.04 -13.54 23.46
CA GLN A 101 -8.07 -13.58 24.92
C GLN A 101 -6.70 -13.80 25.61
N LEU A 102 -5.60 -13.60 24.87
CA LEU A 102 -4.26 -13.61 25.44
C LEU A 102 -3.80 -12.18 25.79
N PRO A 103 -2.92 -12.01 26.79
CA PRO A 103 -2.27 -10.72 27.03
C PRO A 103 -1.43 -10.32 25.82
N ALA A 104 -1.26 -9.02 25.59
CA ALA A 104 -0.49 -8.52 24.44
C ALA A 104 1.02 -8.81 24.58
N GLY A 105 1.51 -8.95 25.81
CA GLY A 105 2.91 -9.25 26.08
C GLY A 105 3.15 -9.70 27.52
N LEU A 106 4.22 -10.46 27.70
CA LEU A 106 4.75 -10.91 28.99
C LEU A 106 6.23 -10.56 29.08
N TYR A 107 6.66 -10.02 30.23
CA TYR A 107 8.10 -9.87 30.49
C TYR A 107 8.75 -11.24 30.55
N ALA A 108 9.86 -11.42 29.81
CA ALA A 108 10.51 -12.73 29.74
C ALA A 108 11.17 -13.13 31.08
N ASP A 109 11.65 -12.16 31.85
CA ASP A 109 12.33 -12.36 33.12
C ASP A 109 11.40 -12.84 34.26
N SER A 110 10.10 -12.53 34.19
CA SER A 110 9.16 -12.78 35.28
C SER A 110 7.86 -13.46 34.83
N LEU A 111 7.62 -13.56 33.51
CA LEU A 111 6.38 -14.06 32.90
C LEU A 111 5.13 -13.28 33.35
N GLN A 112 5.32 -12.06 33.88
CA GLN A 112 4.23 -11.18 34.25
C GLN A 112 3.73 -10.40 33.04
N VAL A 113 2.43 -10.10 33.05
CA VAL A 113 1.80 -9.32 31.97
C VAL A 113 2.42 -7.92 31.89
N VAL A 114 2.80 -7.52 30.69
CA VAL A 114 3.26 -6.15 30.42
C VAL A 114 2.09 -5.19 30.63
N GLY A 115 2.24 -4.31 31.58
CA GLY A 115 1.24 -3.28 31.93
C GLY A 115 1.13 -2.21 30.85
N LYS A 116 0.18 -1.31 31.07
CA LYS A 116 0.13 -0.07 30.28
C LYS A 116 1.35 0.79 30.64
N PRO A 117 2.10 1.31 29.65
CA PRO A 117 3.28 2.13 29.93
C PRO A 117 2.90 3.44 30.64
N ASP A 118 3.71 3.86 31.58
CA ASP A 118 3.62 5.19 32.15
C ASP A 118 4.25 6.24 31.23
N PHE A 119 4.12 7.52 31.61
CA PHE A 119 4.65 8.62 30.81
C PHE A 119 6.19 8.60 30.73
N ASN A 120 6.87 8.21 31.79
CA ASN A 120 8.33 8.14 31.84
C ASN A 120 8.87 7.04 30.93
N GLU A 121 8.22 5.88 30.91
CA GLU A 121 8.53 4.78 29.98
C GLU A 121 8.36 5.23 28.52
N ILE A 122 7.29 5.96 28.22
CA ILE A 122 7.05 6.50 26.87
C ILE A 122 8.14 7.52 26.47
N CYS A 123 8.56 8.37 27.42
CA CYS A 123 9.68 9.28 27.18
C CYS A 123 11.02 8.52 26.95
N ARG A 124 11.25 7.42 27.68
CA ARG A 124 12.43 6.57 27.47
C ARG A 124 12.40 5.92 26.07
N ILE A 125 11.25 5.38 25.62
CA ILE A 125 11.09 4.86 24.26
C ILE A 125 11.39 5.95 23.22
N ALA A 126 10.87 7.14 23.41
CA ALA A 126 11.11 8.25 22.49
C ALA A 126 12.60 8.65 22.48
N GLY A 127 13.24 8.74 23.62
CA GLY A 127 14.67 9.06 23.76
C GLY A 127 15.58 8.00 23.09
N GLN A 128 15.30 6.73 23.35
CA GLN A 128 16.03 5.62 22.75
C GLN A 128 15.91 5.64 21.22
N LEU A 129 14.70 5.72 20.70
CA LEU A 129 14.45 5.75 19.25
C LEU A 129 14.83 7.07 18.60
N GLY A 130 14.76 8.19 19.32
CA GLY A 130 15.16 9.52 18.87
C GLY A 130 16.68 9.74 18.84
N GLY A 131 17.47 8.87 19.50
CA GLY A 131 18.94 8.98 19.58
C GLY A 131 19.40 9.99 20.63
N SER A 132 18.69 10.11 21.76
CA SER A 132 19.02 10.97 22.90
C SER A 132 19.10 12.48 22.57
N VAL A 133 18.42 12.91 21.52
CA VAL A 133 18.30 14.32 21.14
C VAL A 133 17.21 15.00 22.01
N ALA A 134 17.39 16.27 22.34
CA ALA A 134 16.37 17.06 23.02
C ALA A 134 15.05 17.08 22.22
N TYR A 135 13.92 17.02 22.93
CA TYR A 135 12.61 17.02 22.32
C TYR A 135 11.59 17.79 23.15
N ARG A 136 10.55 18.26 22.47
CA ARG A 136 9.31 18.75 23.09
C ARG A 136 8.24 17.68 22.95
N VAL A 137 7.41 17.47 23.97
CA VAL A 137 6.29 16.54 23.95
C VAL A 137 4.95 17.27 24.07
N ASP A 138 4.02 16.89 23.20
CA ASP A 138 2.62 17.36 23.23
C ASP A 138 1.69 16.15 23.40
N SER A 139 0.65 16.28 24.23
CA SER A 139 -0.38 15.26 24.40
C SER A 139 -1.56 15.54 23.49
N LEU A 140 -1.83 14.62 22.57
CA LEU A 140 -2.87 14.76 21.55
C LEU A 140 -4.10 13.92 21.91
N ASN A 141 -5.25 14.57 21.99
CA ASN A 141 -6.59 13.97 22.12
C ASN A 141 -7.41 14.11 20.83
N ARG A 142 -6.77 14.53 19.75
CA ARG A 142 -7.34 14.63 18.40
C ARG A 142 -6.32 14.22 17.35
N LEU A 143 -6.83 13.77 16.20
CA LEU A 143 -5.97 13.40 15.08
C LEU A 143 -5.24 14.63 14.52
N ASP A 144 -4.00 14.40 14.12
CA ASP A 144 -3.09 15.34 13.47
C ASP A 144 -2.93 14.94 11.99
N GLN A 145 -2.33 15.84 11.20
CA GLN A 145 -2.13 15.60 9.75
C GLN A 145 -1.27 14.36 9.45
N TRP A 146 -0.38 13.96 10.35
CA TRP A 146 0.49 12.80 10.15
C TRP A 146 -0.09 11.50 10.70
N ILE A 147 -1.15 11.60 11.49
CA ILE A 147 -1.95 10.47 12.00
C ILE A 147 -3.45 10.67 11.66
N PRO A 148 -3.82 10.88 10.39
CA PRO A 148 -5.18 11.30 10.02
C PRO A 148 -6.20 10.14 10.00
N PHE A 149 -5.86 8.98 10.56
CA PHE A 149 -6.63 7.75 10.44
C PHE A 149 -7.55 7.55 11.65
N GLY A 150 -8.86 7.50 11.42
CA GLY A 150 -9.86 7.39 12.47
C GLY A 150 -9.69 6.21 13.43
N TYR A 151 -9.11 5.08 12.95
CA TYR A 151 -8.86 3.93 13.81
C TYR A 151 -7.82 4.19 14.92
N LEU A 152 -7.01 5.26 14.80
CA LEU A 152 -6.03 5.63 15.81
C LEU A 152 -6.65 6.34 17.04
N THR A 153 -7.92 6.74 16.97
CA THR A 153 -8.61 7.38 18.11
C THR A 153 -8.66 6.47 19.35
N LYS A 154 -8.64 5.16 19.15
CA LYS A 154 -8.55 4.19 20.25
C LYS A 154 -7.23 4.24 21.03
N GLU A 155 -6.18 4.84 20.46
CA GLU A 155 -4.85 4.97 21.07
C GLU A 155 -4.69 6.27 21.87
N PHE A 156 -5.71 7.13 21.90
CA PHE A 156 -5.65 8.39 22.66
C PHE A 156 -5.52 8.20 24.19
N PRO A 157 -4.80 9.12 24.85
CA PRO A 157 -3.98 10.19 24.28
C PRO A 157 -2.77 9.63 23.52
N ILE A 158 -2.36 10.35 22.46
CA ILE A 158 -1.15 10.04 21.71
C ILE A 158 -0.11 11.11 22.05
N TYR A 159 1.09 10.71 22.43
CA TYR A 159 2.18 11.64 22.68
C TYR A 159 2.95 11.91 21.40
N LYS A 160 3.05 13.19 21.03
CA LYS A 160 3.83 13.68 19.91
C LYS A 160 5.16 14.23 20.42
N PHE A 161 6.24 13.61 20.04
CA PHE A 161 7.61 14.03 20.31
C PHE A 161 8.15 14.80 19.11
N SER A 162 8.56 16.04 19.29
CA SER A 162 9.18 16.89 18.27
C SER A 162 10.65 17.06 18.63
N PHE A 163 11.55 16.41 17.87
CA PHE A 163 12.98 16.41 18.13
C PHE A 163 13.65 17.66 17.59
N GLU A 164 14.68 18.14 18.31
CA GLU A 164 15.48 19.31 17.96
C GLU A 164 16.71 18.96 17.13
N ASP A 165 16.56 17.94 16.25
CA ASP A 165 17.56 17.53 15.29
C ASP A 165 17.43 18.29 13.97
N ASP A 166 18.46 18.18 13.08
CA ASP A 166 18.47 18.80 11.76
C ASP A 166 17.32 18.29 10.86
N ALA A 167 16.92 17.03 11.04
CA ALA A 167 15.83 16.40 10.32
C ALA A 167 14.46 16.84 10.81
N ARG A 168 14.37 17.54 11.97
CA ARG A 168 13.10 17.94 12.61
C ARG A 168 12.14 16.77 12.70
N GLN A 169 12.61 15.66 13.26
CA GLN A 169 11.84 14.45 13.40
C GLN A 169 10.62 14.65 14.31
N GLU A 170 9.50 14.01 13.97
CA GLU A 170 8.31 13.93 14.81
C GLU A 170 7.91 12.47 14.97
N MET A 171 7.73 12.03 16.21
CA MET A 171 7.34 10.67 16.56
C MET A 171 6.06 10.69 17.36
N TYR A 172 5.12 9.81 17.02
CA TYR A 172 3.82 9.67 17.65
C TYR A 172 3.75 8.33 18.35
N ILE A 173 3.59 8.34 19.67
CA ILE A 173 3.60 7.13 20.51
C ILE A 173 2.26 7.02 21.25
N SER A 174 1.69 5.81 21.21
CA SER A 174 0.46 5.50 21.96
C SER A 174 0.71 5.51 23.45
N SER A 175 -0.12 6.23 24.20
CA SER A 175 -0.10 6.18 25.67
C SER A 175 -0.58 4.85 26.23
N LYS A 176 -1.26 4.04 25.42
CA LYS A 176 -1.86 2.77 25.87
C LYS A 176 -0.94 1.57 25.67
N SER A 177 -0.12 1.62 24.62
CA SER A 177 0.68 0.47 24.22
C SER A 177 2.19 0.75 24.08
N GLY A 178 2.63 2.03 24.20
CA GLY A 178 4.00 2.43 23.94
C GLY A 178 4.43 2.26 22.46
N LYS A 179 3.51 1.87 21.57
CA LYS A 179 3.83 1.64 20.16
C LYS A 179 4.05 2.95 19.41
N VAL A 180 5.10 2.99 18.59
CA VAL A 180 5.30 4.07 17.62
C VAL A 180 4.27 3.94 16.50
N LEU A 181 3.33 4.88 16.44
CA LEU A 181 2.23 4.89 15.48
C LEU A 181 2.63 5.57 14.17
N GLN A 182 3.50 6.59 14.27
CA GLN A 182 4.03 7.33 13.13
C GLN A 182 5.39 7.93 13.49
N TRP A 183 6.24 8.04 12.47
CA TRP A 183 7.55 8.68 12.58
C TRP A 183 7.88 9.38 11.28
N THR A 184 8.04 10.69 11.33
CA THR A 184 8.26 11.55 10.17
C THR A 184 9.49 12.42 10.36
N ASP A 185 10.03 12.93 9.27
CA ASP A 185 11.05 13.97 9.22
C ASP A 185 10.60 15.13 8.32
N ARG A 186 11.32 16.25 8.35
CA ARG A 186 10.99 17.47 7.59
C ARG A 186 10.87 17.19 6.08
N ASN A 187 11.77 16.38 5.54
CA ASN A 187 11.81 16.08 4.12
C ASN A 187 10.60 15.24 3.69
N SER A 188 10.30 14.17 4.42
CA SER A 188 9.16 13.31 4.15
C SER A 188 7.83 14.08 4.27
N ARG A 189 7.71 14.98 5.25
CA ARG A 189 6.55 15.87 5.39
C ARG A 189 6.42 16.85 4.23
N PHE A 190 7.52 17.46 3.80
CA PHE A 190 7.52 18.37 2.65
C PHE A 190 7.01 17.68 1.37
N TRP A 191 7.57 16.52 1.05
CA TRP A 191 7.15 15.78 -0.13
C TRP A 191 5.73 15.23 -0.02
N ALA A 192 5.28 14.87 1.17
CA ALA A 192 3.90 14.44 1.38
C ALA A 192 2.89 15.57 1.11
N TRP A 193 3.21 16.82 1.46
CA TRP A 193 2.36 17.98 1.15
C TRP A 193 2.27 18.27 -0.34
N LEU A 194 3.31 18.00 -1.11
CA LEU A 194 3.30 18.15 -2.57
C LEU A 194 2.72 16.93 -3.29
N GLY A 195 2.82 15.75 -2.71
CA GLY A 195 2.43 14.48 -3.32
C GLY A 195 1.22 13.81 -2.65
N ALA A 196 1.48 12.97 -1.67
CA ALA A 196 0.49 12.04 -1.12
C ALA A 196 -0.75 12.71 -0.52
N ILE A 197 -0.60 13.84 0.18
CA ILE A 197 -1.74 14.53 0.81
C ILE A 197 -2.73 15.04 -0.25
N PRO A 198 -2.33 15.84 -1.25
CA PRO A 198 -3.26 16.26 -2.28
C PRO A 198 -3.70 15.12 -3.21
N HIS A 199 -2.83 14.15 -3.51
CA HIS A 199 -3.19 13.06 -4.41
C HIS A 199 -4.28 12.16 -3.82
N TRP A 200 -4.14 11.76 -2.57
CA TRP A 200 -5.11 10.93 -1.86
C TRP A 200 -6.16 11.74 -1.08
N VAL A 201 -6.09 13.07 -1.14
CA VAL A 201 -6.96 13.98 -0.36
C VAL A 201 -6.91 13.63 1.13
N TYR A 202 -5.71 13.41 1.65
CA TYR A 202 -5.45 13.01 3.06
C TYR A 202 -5.49 14.20 4.02
N PHE A 203 -6.43 15.12 3.83
CA PHE A 203 -6.71 16.16 4.84
C PHE A 203 -7.39 15.51 6.04
N THR A 204 -6.88 15.79 7.23
CA THR A 204 -7.36 15.15 8.47
C THR A 204 -8.86 15.26 8.67
N SER A 205 -9.45 16.43 8.36
CA SER A 205 -10.90 16.66 8.45
C SER A 205 -11.74 15.67 7.66
N LEU A 206 -11.26 15.21 6.53
CA LEU A 206 -11.92 14.23 5.70
C LEU A 206 -11.46 12.79 6.00
N ARG A 207 -10.12 12.60 6.13
CA ARG A 207 -9.52 11.26 6.22
C ARG A 207 -9.79 10.54 7.54
N GLN A 208 -10.05 11.28 8.63
CA GLN A 208 -10.45 10.71 9.91
C GLN A 208 -11.72 9.86 9.84
N ASN A 209 -12.63 10.18 8.93
CA ASN A 209 -13.78 9.33 8.61
C ASN A 209 -13.49 8.55 7.33
N GLN A 210 -13.12 7.28 7.49
CA GLN A 210 -12.74 6.43 6.36
C GLN A 210 -13.86 6.24 5.33
N ALA A 211 -15.10 6.05 5.78
CA ALA A 211 -16.23 5.85 4.89
C ALA A 211 -16.54 7.13 4.07
N LEU A 212 -16.51 8.28 4.73
CA LEU A 212 -16.71 9.57 4.06
C LEU A 212 -15.61 9.84 3.03
N TRP A 213 -14.35 9.56 3.39
CA TRP A 213 -13.21 9.72 2.49
C TRP A 213 -13.31 8.79 1.27
N ILE A 214 -13.63 7.51 1.47
CA ILE A 214 -13.80 6.54 0.37
C ILE A 214 -14.92 7.01 -0.56
N ASN A 215 -16.08 7.37 -0.02
CA ASN A 215 -17.22 7.83 -0.82
C ASN A 215 -16.88 9.10 -1.61
N PHE A 216 -16.20 10.07 -0.96
CA PHE A 216 -15.74 11.28 -1.66
C PHE A 216 -14.85 10.95 -2.83
N MET A 217 -13.85 10.09 -2.64
CA MET A 217 -12.89 9.70 -3.69
C MET A 217 -13.58 8.94 -4.83
N ILE A 218 -14.49 8.02 -4.53
CA ILE A 218 -15.26 7.27 -5.54
C ILE A 218 -16.11 8.23 -6.37
N TRP A 219 -16.88 9.13 -5.74
CA TRP A 219 -17.73 10.07 -6.46
C TRP A 219 -16.92 11.09 -7.26
N ALA A 220 -15.86 11.65 -6.69
CA ALA A 220 -15.00 12.59 -7.39
C ALA A 220 -14.34 11.95 -8.62
N SER A 221 -13.84 10.72 -8.47
CA SER A 221 -13.23 9.98 -9.59
C SER A 221 -14.27 9.53 -10.61
N GLY A 222 -15.43 9.06 -10.18
CA GLY A 222 -16.53 8.64 -11.08
C GLY A 222 -17.06 9.80 -11.93
N LEU A 223 -17.34 10.95 -11.31
CA LEU A 223 -17.74 12.17 -12.03
C LEU A 223 -16.59 12.66 -12.92
N GLY A 224 -15.34 12.53 -12.48
CA GLY A 224 -14.15 12.81 -13.27
C GLY A 224 -14.06 11.93 -14.53
N ALA A 225 -14.35 10.65 -14.41
CA ALA A 225 -14.38 9.73 -15.56
C ALA A 225 -15.46 10.13 -16.56
N ILE A 226 -16.65 10.50 -16.09
CA ILE A 226 -17.74 11.02 -16.95
C ILE A 226 -17.30 12.33 -17.64
N MET A 227 -16.61 13.22 -16.92
CA MET A 227 -16.05 14.45 -17.48
C MET A 227 -15.05 14.15 -18.59
N CYS A 228 -14.08 13.26 -18.34
CA CYS A 228 -13.06 12.89 -19.33
C CYS A 228 -13.71 12.23 -20.56
N PHE A 229 -14.62 11.29 -20.36
CA PHE A 229 -15.34 10.62 -21.45
C PHE A 229 -16.10 11.61 -22.32
N SER A 230 -16.89 12.51 -21.71
CA SER A 230 -17.66 13.51 -22.43
C SER A 230 -16.76 14.51 -23.17
N GLY A 231 -15.63 14.89 -22.56
CA GLY A 231 -14.62 15.76 -23.19
C GLY A 231 -13.93 15.10 -24.37
N LEU A 232 -13.55 13.85 -24.22
CA LEU A 232 -12.93 13.04 -25.28
C LEU A 232 -13.89 12.86 -26.47
N TRP A 233 -15.16 12.54 -26.20
CA TRP A 233 -16.20 12.47 -27.23
C TRP A 233 -16.30 13.78 -28.04
N ILE A 234 -16.39 14.93 -27.34
CA ILE A 234 -16.46 16.24 -27.99
C ILE A 234 -15.19 16.50 -28.80
N GLY A 235 -14.03 16.23 -28.22
CA GLY A 235 -12.73 16.45 -28.86
C GLY A 235 -12.61 15.68 -30.17
N ILE A 236 -12.88 14.38 -30.14
CA ILE A 236 -12.83 13.49 -31.31
C ILE A 236 -13.87 13.93 -32.34
N TRP A 237 -15.13 14.21 -31.90
CA TRP A 237 -16.19 14.64 -32.81
C TRP A 237 -15.81 15.94 -33.56
N VAL A 238 -15.31 16.93 -32.85
CA VAL A 238 -14.88 18.20 -33.43
C VAL A 238 -13.70 18.02 -34.38
N PHE A 239 -12.73 17.19 -34.01
CA PHE A 239 -11.60 16.84 -34.85
C PHE A 239 -12.06 16.20 -36.18
N TRP A 240 -12.91 15.15 -36.11
CA TRP A 240 -13.42 14.45 -37.29
C TRP A 240 -14.21 15.37 -38.24
N LYS A 241 -15.07 16.23 -37.68
CA LYS A 241 -15.86 17.16 -38.47
C LYS A 241 -15.02 18.16 -39.26
N ASN A 242 -13.83 18.51 -38.70
CA ASN A 242 -12.98 19.56 -39.32
C ASN A 242 -11.74 19.01 -40.04
N ARG A 243 -11.51 17.69 -40.03
CA ARG A 243 -10.32 17.05 -40.62
C ARG A 243 -10.12 17.34 -42.11
N LYS A 244 -11.22 17.39 -42.87
CA LYS A 244 -11.20 17.69 -44.31
C LYS A 244 -10.76 19.10 -44.63
N LYS A 245 -10.78 20.02 -43.65
CA LYS A 245 -10.34 21.41 -43.76
C LYS A 245 -8.86 21.61 -43.41
N GLY A 246 -8.11 20.53 -43.19
CA GLY A 246 -6.69 20.57 -42.79
C GLY A 246 -6.45 21.16 -41.39
N LEU A 247 -7.51 21.40 -40.60
CA LEU A 247 -7.38 22.06 -39.30
C LEU A 247 -7.24 21.00 -38.19
N ARG A 248 -6.12 21.07 -37.45
CA ARG A 248 -5.93 20.26 -36.22
C ARG A 248 -6.93 20.64 -35.11
N SER A 249 -7.38 21.90 -35.07
CA SER A 249 -8.40 22.40 -34.15
C SER A 249 -9.11 23.61 -34.78
N PRO A 250 -10.45 23.71 -34.75
CA PRO A 250 -11.18 24.85 -35.31
C PRO A 250 -11.16 26.08 -34.41
N TYR A 251 -10.59 26.00 -33.21
CA TYR A 251 -10.64 27.06 -32.23
C TYR A 251 -9.50 28.05 -32.41
N LYS A 252 -9.85 29.36 -32.57
CA LYS A 252 -8.89 30.47 -32.72
C LYS A 252 -8.25 30.89 -31.41
N LYS A 253 -8.98 30.81 -30.27
CA LYS A 253 -8.48 31.23 -28.95
C LYS A 253 -7.45 30.22 -28.45
N TRP A 254 -6.25 30.67 -28.07
CA TRP A 254 -5.10 29.88 -27.72
C TRP A 254 -5.42 28.76 -26.67
N TRP A 255 -5.97 29.13 -25.49
CA TRP A 255 -6.31 28.17 -24.47
C TRP A 255 -7.33 27.12 -24.89
N LEU A 256 -8.36 27.50 -25.66
CA LEU A 256 -9.39 26.59 -26.14
C LEU A 256 -8.85 25.67 -27.24
N ARG A 257 -7.94 26.21 -28.10
CA ARG A 257 -7.25 25.43 -29.13
C ARG A 257 -6.38 24.34 -28.52
N TRP A 258 -5.52 24.74 -27.56
CA TRP A 258 -4.63 23.78 -26.91
C TRP A 258 -5.36 22.81 -26.00
N HIS A 259 -6.38 23.23 -25.25
CA HIS A 259 -7.24 22.33 -24.50
C HIS A 259 -7.88 21.25 -25.39
N HIS A 260 -8.34 21.62 -26.58
CA HIS A 260 -8.89 20.66 -27.52
C HIS A 260 -7.82 19.70 -28.06
N ILE A 261 -6.65 20.20 -28.47
CA ILE A 261 -5.56 19.38 -29.02
C ILE A 261 -5.05 18.40 -27.94
N THR A 262 -4.70 18.89 -26.76
CA THR A 262 -4.21 18.05 -25.67
C THR A 262 -5.29 17.13 -25.13
N GLY A 263 -6.55 17.55 -25.15
CA GLY A 263 -7.69 16.71 -24.78
C GLY A 263 -7.91 15.52 -25.71
N VAL A 264 -7.63 15.68 -27.02
CA VAL A 264 -7.67 14.55 -27.97
C VAL A 264 -6.46 13.63 -27.78
N VAL A 265 -5.27 14.19 -27.53
CA VAL A 265 -4.02 13.40 -27.40
C VAL A 265 -3.94 12.69 -26.05
N PHE A 266 -4.17 13.41 -24.96
CA PHE A 266 -3.98 12.89 -23.59
C PHE A 266 -5.29 12.51 -22.88
N GLY A 267 -6.45 12.75 -23.51
CA GLY A 267 -7.74 12.52 -22.87
C GLY A 267 -8.04 11.08 -22.55
N VAL A 268 -7.56 10.12 -23.35
CA VAL A 268 -7.68 8.68 -23.06
C VAL A 268 -6.92 8.34 -21.78
N PHE A 269 -5.69 8.85 -21.65
CA PHE A 269 -4.87 8.62 -20.45
C PHE A 269 -5.47 9.31 -19.21
N ALA A 270 -5.98 10.53 -19.37
CA ALA A 270 -6.68 11.18 -18.26
C ALA A 270 -7.91 10.38 -17.79
N LEU A 271 -8.68 9.81 -18.74
CA LEU A 271 -9.79 8.93 -18.45
C LEU A 271 -9.33 7.65 -17.74
N THR A 272 -8.30 6.98 -18.27
CA THR A 272 -7.80 5.73 -17.68
C THR A 272 -7.20 5.96 -16.30
N PHE A 273 -6.46 7.05 -16.07
CA PHE A 273 -5.88 7.37 -14.77
C PHE A 273 -6.93 7.63 -13.70
N VAL A 274 -7.96 8.42 -14.01
CA VAL A 274 -9.02 8.71 -13.01
C VAL A 274 -9.92 7.50 -12.78
N PHE A 275 -10.24 6.75 -13.84
CA PHE A 275 -11.01 5.51 -13.72
C PHE A 275 -10.28 4.46 -12.89
N SER A 276 -8.99 4.22 -13.16
CA SER A 276 -8.17 3.28 -12.42
C SER A 276 -7.94 3.73 -10.97
N GLY A 277 -7.85 5.03 -10.72
CA GLY A 277 -7.83 5.59 -9.36
C GLY A 277 -9.10 5.22 -8.58
N MET A 278 -10.28 5.31 -9.21
CA MET A 278 -11.53 4.84 -8.63
C MET A 278 -11.49 3.32 -8.35
N MET A 279 -10.99 2.53 -9.31
CA MET A 279 -10.89 1.06 -9.18
C MET A 279 -9.95 0.60 -8.07
N SER A 280 -9.07 1.46 -7.56
CA SER A 280 -8.24 1.16 -6.39
C SER A 280 -9.04 1.08 -5.08
N LEU A 281 -10.23 1.70 -5.04
CA LEU A 281 -11.07 1.86 -3.84
C LEU A 281 -12.36 1.04 -3.88
N VAL A 282 -12.70 0.48 -5.03
CA VAL A 282 -13.90 -0.34 -5.21
C VAL A 282 -13.51 -1.79 -5.45
N ASP A 283 -14.36 -2.71 -5.00
CA ASP A 283 -14.25 -4.11 -5.39
C ASP A 283 -14.66 -4.29 -6.85
N ILE A 284 -14.10 -5.31 -7.50
CA ILE A 284 -14.48 -5.67 -8.85
C ILE A 284 -15.97 -5.99 -8.85
N PRO A 285 -16.80 -5.31 -9.66
CA PRO A 285 -18.22 -5.58 -9.75
C PRO A 285 -18.47 -7.06 -10.06
N SER A 286 -19.50 -7.66 -9.46
CA SER A 286 -19.79 -9.08 -9.60
C SER A 286 -19.96 -9.53 -11.06
N TRP A 287 -20.49 -8.66 -11.93
CA TRP A 287 -20.64 -8.94 -13.35
C TRP A 287 -19.31 -8.94 -14.15
N MET A 288 -18.24 -8.40 -13.57
CA MET A 288 -16.87 -8.44 -14.14
C MET A 288 -16.02 -9.57 -13.53
N GLN A 289 -16.44 -10.14 -12.41
CA GLN A 289 -15.67 -11.18 -11.74
C GLN A 289 -15.65 -12.45 -12.61
N LYS A 290 -14.47 -13.05 -12.70
CA LYS A 290 -14.24 -14.32 -13.40
C LYS A 290 -14.08 -15.42 -12.36
N GLY A 291 -14.86 -16.50 -12.53
CA GLY A 291 -14.77 -17.68 -11.68
C GLY A 291 -15.31 -17.47 -10.25
N LYS A 292 -15.35 -18.53 -9.47
CA LYS A 292 -15.65 -18.45 -8.05
C LYS A 292 -14.40 -17.95 -7.35
N THR A 293 -14.45 -16.74 -6.82
CA THR A 293 -13.40 -16.25 -5.91
C THR A 293 -13.38 -17.20 -4.72
N ARG A 294 -12.42 -18.11 -4.69
CA ARG A 294 -12.12 -18.85 -3.47
C ARG A 294 -11.42 -17.84 -2.56
N ASN A 295 -12.21 -17.09 -1.75
CA ASN A 295 -11.77 -16.13 -0.74
C ASN A 295 -11.00 -16.79 0.42
N ARG A 296 -10.29 -17.87 0.16
CA ARG A 296 -9.25 -18.34 1.02
C ARG A 296 -7.94 -17.73 0.52
N GLU A 297 -7.55 -16.60 1.10
CA GLU A 297 -6.12 -16.33 1.25
C GLU A 297 -5.54 -17.62 1.83
N VAL A 298 -4.93 -18.39 0.99
CA VAL A 298 -4.18 -19.55 1.41
C VAL A 298 -3.02 -19.02 2.24
N ARG A 299 -3.20 -19.05 3.54
CA ARG A 299 -2.16 -18.63 4.48
C ARG A 299 -1.16 -19.77 4.57
N PHE A 300 -0.13 -19.70 3.76
CA PHE A 300 1.04 -20.57 3.88
C PHE A 300 1.83 -20.33 5.19
N ARG A 301 1.37 -19.43 6.04
CA ARG A 301 1.95 -19.14 7.33
C ARG A 301 1.04 -19.66 8.42
N GLY A 302 1.49 -20.70 9.13
CA GLY A 302 0.79 -21.30 10.25
C GLY A 302 -0.04 -22.53 9.87
N ARG A 303 -0.38 -23.34 10.88
CA ARG A 303 -1.32 -24.48 10.74
C ARG A 303 -2.74 -24.01 10.38
N GLU A 304 -3.56 -24.94 9.93
CA GLU A 304 -5.02 -24.75 9.81
C GLU A 304 -5.58 -24.13 11.09
N GLY A 305 -6.23 -22.97 10.97
CA GLY A 305 -6.68 -22.19 12.13
C GLY A 305 -5.74 -21.08 12.61
N GLY A 306 -4.50 -20.97 12.06
CA GLY A 306 -3.55 -19.90 12.40
C GLY A 306 -2.94 -20.01 13.80
N MET A 307 -2.93 -21.22 14.39
CA MET A 307 -2.32 -21.47 15.70
C MET A 307 -0.86 -21.83 15.58
N LEU A 308 -0.06 -21.38 16.55
CA LEU A 308 1.34 -21.74 16.67
C LEU A 308 1.47 -23.16 17.20
N ALA A 309 2.13 -24.04 16.47
CA ALA A 309 2.48 -25.38 16.95
C ALA A 309 3.85 -25.32 17.61
N ALA A 310 3.89 -25.03 18.89
CA ALA A 310 5.13 -24.87 19.65
C ALA A 310 5.99 -26.16 19.66
N ASP A 311 5.35 -27.32 19.60
CA ASP A 311 5.97 -28.65 19.53
C ASP A 311 6.85 -28.89 18.29
N LEU A 312 6.66 -28.09 17.24
CA LEU A 312 7.46 -28.19 16.01
C LEU A 312 8.82 -27.50 16.13
N TYR A 313 9.00 -26.59 17.07
CA TYR A 313 10.23 -25.80 17.21
C TYR A 313 11.23 -26.53 18.12
N ALA A 314 11.98 -27.47 17.53
CA ALA A 314 12.96 -28.27 18.26
C ALA A 314 14.22 -27.46 18.65
N LEU A 315 14.62 -26.50 17.80
CA LEU A 315 15.72 -25.60 18.10
C LEU A 315 15.32 -24.61 19.18
N ASP A 316 16.06 -24.60 20.30
CA ASP A 316 15.88 -23.58 21.33
C ASP A 316 16.32 -22.20 20.80
N TYR A 317 15.40 -21.23 20.80
CA TYR A 317 15.65 -19.87 20.31
C TYR A 317 16.78 -19.15 21.06
N ARG A 318 17.08 -19.55 22.31
CA ARG A 318 18.18 -18.99 23.11
C ARG A 318 19.55 -19.24 22.47
N LYS A 319 19.71 -20.40 21.81
CA LYS A 319 20.94 -20.68 21.03
C LYS A 319 21.19 -19.67 19.93
N ILE A 320 20.12 -19.06 19.36
CA ILE A 320 20.23 -18.02 18.35
C ILE A 320 20.83 -16.77 18.99
N VAL A 321 20.34 -16.38 20.17
CA VAL A 321 20.83 -15.21 20.90
C VAL A 321 22.29 -15.39 21.34
N ASP A 322 22.66 -16.60 21.77
CA ASP A 322 24.01 -16.93 22.19
C ASP A 322 25.01 -16.97 21.03
N SER A 323 24.55 -17.33 19.83
CA SER A 323 25.40 -17.54 18.65
C SER A 323 25.51 -16.35 17.71
N LEU A 324 24.49 -15.49 17.67
CA LEU A 324 24.45 -14.35 16.79
C LEU A 324 24.64 -13.04 17.57
N SER A 325 25.47 -12.16 17.04
CA SER A 325 25.62 -10.82 17.58
C SER A 325 24.43 -9.93 17.20
N ASP A 326 24.08 -9.01 18.10
CA ASP A 326 23.12 -7.93 17.87
C ASP A 326 21.72 -8.41 17.44
N VAL A 327 21.21 -9.48 18.05
CA VAL A 327 19.85 -9.97 17.83
C VAL A 327 18.85 -8.99 18.42
N LYS A 328 18.01 -8.38 17.59
CA LYS A 328 17.00 -7.39 18.00
C LYS A 328 15.64 -8.00 18.29
N SER A 329 15.27 -9.04 17.56
CA SER A 329 14.01 -9.77 17.76
C SER A 329 14.05 -11.14 17.11
N ILE A 330 13.26 -12.04 17.67
CA ILE A 330 12.99 -13.37 17.12
C ILE A 330 11.46 -13.54 17.02
N GLU A 331 10.97 -13.95 15.85
CA GLU A 331 9.56 -14.27 15.62
C GLU A 331 9.45 -15.75 15.24
N TRP A 332 8.54 -16.46 15.88
CA TRP A 332 8.17 -17.84 15.54
C TRP A 332 7.28 -17.82 14.31
N ALA A 333 7.68 -18.52 13.27
CA ALA A 333 6.97 -18.61 12.02
C ALA A 333 7.02 -20.04 11.46
N SER A 334 6.08 -20.39 10.58
CA SER A 334 6.09 -21.67 9.89
C SER A 334 5.62 -21.52 8.45
N PHE A 335 6.08 -22.42 7.59
CA PHE A 335 5.57 -22.63 6.25
C PHE A 335 4.89 -24.01 6.24
N GLY A 336 3.55 -24.05 6.30
CA GLY A 336 2.83 -25.27 6.60
C GLY A 336 3.30 -25.89 7.93
N LYS A 337 3.76 -27.12 7.88
CA LYS A 337 4.32 -27.86 9.03
C LYS A 337 5.80 -27.56 9.33
N TYR A 338 6.47 -26.78 8.50
CA TYR A 338 7.91 -26.50 8.59
C TYR A 338 8.16 -25.24 9.43
N PRO A 339 8.69 -25.36 10.66
CA PRO A 339 8.93 -24.25 11.56
C PRO A 339 10.22 -23.53 11.21
N TYR A 340 10.23 -22.23 11.38
CA TYR A 340 11.45 -21.42 11.29
C TYR A 340 11.35 -20.18 12.19
N TYR A 341 12.51 -19.63 12.52
CA TYR A 341 12.61 -18.35 13.20
C TYR A 341 12.90 -17.22 12.20
N VAL A 342 12.19 -16.11 12.38
CA VAL A 342 12.53 -14.85 11.73
C VAL A 342 13.38 -14.06 12.70
N VAL A 343 14.66 -13.92 12.41
CA VAL A 343 15.63 -13.25 13.26
C VAL A 343 16.03 -11.92 12.66
N ASN A 344 15.85 -10.85 13.41
CA ASN A 344 16.39 -9.54 13.06
C ASN A 344 17.69 -9.32 13.85
N SER A 345 18.82 -9.26 13.16
CA SER A 345 20.15 -9.05 13.74
C SER A 345 20.80 -7.85 13.06
N GLY A 346 21.05 -6.80 13.82
CA GLY A 346 21.46 -5.51 13.26
C GLY A 346 20.45 -4.99 12.24
N SER A 347 20.89 -4.77 11.01
CA SER A 347 20.03 -4.36 9.88
C SER A 347 19.57 -5.53 8.99
N LYS A 348 19.98 -6.76 9.31
CA LYS A 348 19.70 -7.96 8.52
C LYS A 348 18.50 -8.74 9.07
N LYS A 349 17.71 -9.26 8.17
CA LYS A 349 16.65 -10.23 8.47
C LYS A 349 17.10 -11.59 7.98
N GLN A 350 17.06 -12.58 8.86
CA GLN A 350 17.49 -13.96 8.59
C GLN A 350 16.35 -14.91 8.92
N PHE A 351 16.30 -16.03 8.22
CA PHE A 351 15.38 -17.12 8.48
C PHE A 351 16.20 -18.33 8.91
N ILE A 352 15.91 -18.86 10.09
CA ILE A 352 16.66 -19.97 10.69
C ILE A 352 15.74 -21.15 10.83
N ASP A 353 16.19 -22.32 10.39
CA ASP A 353 15.45 -23.57 10.55
C ASP A 353 15.25 -23.89 12.03
N ALA A 354 14.00 -24.06 12.44
CA ALA A 354 13.66 -24.35 13.83
C ALA A 354 13.54 -25.85 14.13
N ALA A 355 13.60 -26.70 13.14
CA ALA A 355 13.61 -28.16 13.30
C ALA A 355 15.02 -28.74 13.50
N ASP A 356 16.07 -28.08 13.00
CA ASP A 356 17.46 -28.53 13.13
C ASP A 356 18.05 -28.07 14.46
N THR A 357 18.28 -29.00 15.38
CA THR A 357 18.88 -28.72 16.69
C THR A 357 20.41 -28.73 16.71
N SER A 358 21.03 -29.26 15.64
CA SER A 358 22.48 -29.49 15.58
C SER A 358 23.28 -28.24 15.26
N ARG A 359 22.71 -27.34 14.49
CA ARG A 359 23.36 -26.10 14.04
C ARG A 359 22.32 -25.03 13.68
N LEU A 360 22.75 -23.78 13.60
CA LEU A 360 21.94 -22.69 13.06
C LEU A 360 22.00 -22.70 11.54
N SER A 361 21.07 -23.43 10.92
CA SER A 361 20.95 -23.52 9.47
C SER A 361 20.00 -22.46 8.92
N PRO A 362 20.32 -21.81 7.78
CA PRO A 362 19.36 -20.97 7.10
C PRO A 362 18.14 -21.78 6.67
N PHE A 363 16.94 -21.26 6.94
CA PHE A 363 15.70 -21.85 6.43
C PHE A 363 15.48 -21.38 4.99
N THR A 364 15.40 -22.34 4.08
CA THR A 364 15.14 -22.09 2.66
C THR A 364 14.04 -23.04 2.20
N LEU A 365 13.06 -22.54 1.44
CA LEU A 365 11.99 -23.37 0.90
C LEU A 365 12.56 -24.31 -0.16
N THR A 366 12.35 -25.60 0.03
CA THR A 366 12.62 -26.63 -0.96
C THR A 366 11.38 -26.88 -1.83
N GLU A 367 11.57 -27.47 -2.98
CA GLU A 367 10.48 -27.90 -3.87
C GLU A 367 9.51 -28.85 -3.15
N GLU A 368 10.03 -29.77 -2.36
CA GLU A 368 9.23 -30.73 -1.61
C GLU A 368 8.35 -30.05 -0.56
N MET A 369 8.91 -29.09 0.23
CA MET A 369 8.15 -28.33 1.22
C MET A 369 7.00 -27.56 0.57
N VAL A 370 7.24 -26.93 -0.58
CA VAL A 370 6.20 -26.20 -1.32
C VAL A 370 5.14 -27.20 -1.81
N ARG A 371 5.54 -28.30 -2.42
CA ARG A 371 4.65 -29.31 -2.98
C ARG A 371 3.75 -29.94 -1.90
N GLU A 372 4.31 -30.31 -0.77
CA GLU A 372 3.55 -30.87 0.37
C GLU A 372 2.56 -29.85 0.93
N THR A 373 3.02 -28.63 1.21
CA THR A 373 2.16 -27.60 1.79
C THR A 373 0.98 -27.26 0.88
N VAL A 374 1.20 -27.20 -0.43
CA VAL A 374 0.12 -26.97 -1.38
C VAL A 374 -0.86 -28.13 -1.45
N ARG A 375 -0.38 -29.39 -1.37
CA ARG A 375 -1.25 -30.56 -1.29
C ARG A 375 -2.10 -30.59 -0.02
N GLU A 376 -1.54 -30.21 1.12
CA GLU A 376 -2.30 -30.07 2.37
C GLU A 376 -3.44 -29.05 2.27
N ILE A 377 -3.22 -27.95 1.55
CA ILE A 377 -4.17 -26.86 1.47
C ILE A 377 -5.27 -27.10 0.41
N HIS A 378 -4.90 -27.66 -0.74
CA HIS A 378 -5.80 -27.83 -1.88
C HIS A 378 -6.32 -29.26 -2.06
N GLY A 379 -5.77 -30.23 -1.33
CA GLY A 379 -6.05 -31.65 -1.50
C GLY A 379 -5.09 -32.34 -2.45
N GLN A 380 -4.95 -33.67 -2.28
CA GLN A 380 -3.95 -34.46 -3.05
C GLN A 380 -4.27 -34.61 -4.54
N ASP A 381 -5.56 -34.48 -4.89
CA ASP A 381 -6.05 -34.70 -6.27
C ASP A 381 -6.01 -33.43 -7.15
N THR A 382 -5.57 -32.30 -6.59
CA THR A 382 -5.52 -31.04 -7.37
C THR A 382 -4.28 -31.03 -8.24
N PRO A 383 -4.41 -30.89 -9.57
CA PRO A 383 -3.28 -30.92 -10.48
C PRO A 383 -2.49 -29.60 -10.42
N TYR A 384 -1.39 -29.61 -9.69
CA TYR A 384 -0.42 -28.50 -9.69
C TYR A 384 0.86 -28.88 -10.42
N THR A 385 1.32 -27.99 -11.26
CA THR A 385 2.67 -28.08 -11.86
C THR A 385 3.60 -27.12 -11.14
N LEU A 386 4.72 -27.64 -10.67
CA LEU A 386 5.77 -26.85 -10.06
C LEU A 386 6.83 -26.53 -11.10
N GLU A 387 7.04 -25.26 -11.35
CA GLU A 387 8.03 -24.79 -12.32
C GLU A 387 9.00 -23.81 -11.66
N TRP A 388 10.29 -23.96 -11.95
CA TRP A 388 11.30 -22.95 -11.62
C TRP A 388 11.25 -21.83 -12.65
N MET A 389 11.02 -20.61 -12.17
CA MET A 389 11.08 -19.44 -13.06
C MET A 389 12.52 -19.00 -13.23
N THR A 390 12.95 -18.90 -14.46
CA THR A 390 14.23 -18.29 -14.83
C THR A 390 14.05 -16.83 -15.29
N ASP A 391 12.82 -16.42 -15.55
CA ASP A 391 12.47 -15.07 -16.00
C ASP A 391 11.06 -14.69 -15.52
N TRP A 392 10.69 -13.42 -15.65
CA TRP A 392 9.35 -12.93 -15.35
C TRP A 392 8.32 -13.50 -16.32
N ASP A 393 7.13 -13.78 -15.79
CA ASP A 393 5.96 -14.07 -16.61
C ASP A 393 4.97 -12.87 -16.62
N ASP A 394 3.80 -13.04 -17.26
CA ASP A 394 2.81 -11.96 -17.39
C ASP A 394 2.09 -11.62 -16.08
N ASP A 395 2.11 -12.51 -15.09
CA ASP A 395 1.49 -12.33 -13.78
C ASP A 395 2.49 -11.87 -12.73
N TYR A 396 3.75 -12.30 -12.84
CA TYR A 396 4.80 -12.04 -11.89
C TYR A 396 5.96 -11.31 -12.53
N PHE A 397 5.95 -10.00 -12.38
CA PHE A 397 7.00 -9.09 -12.80
C PHE A 397 7.08 -7.91 -11.85
N SER A 398 8.23 -7.27 -11.74
CA SER A 398 8.42 -6.11 -10.89
C SER A 398 9.61 -5.27 -11.35
N ARG A 399 9.46 -3.95 -11.32
CA ARG A 399 10.58 -3.03 -11.50
C ARG A 399 11.65 -3.14 -10.40
N ARG A 400 11.38 -3.89 -9.34
CA ARG A 400 12.26 -4.09 -8.19
C ARG A 400 13.06 -5.39 -8.23
N ASN A 401 13.11 -6.07 -9.35
CA ASN A 401 13.91 -7.31 -9.55
C ASN A 401 13.71 -8.36 -8.45
N MET A 402 12.47 -8.66 -8.11
CA MET A 402 12.21 -9.79 -7.23
C MET A 402 12.00 -11.04 -8.08
N LEU A 403 13.00 -11.91 -8.14
CA LEU A 403 12.86 -13.24 -8.67
C LEU A 403 12.33 -14.16 -7.59
N THR A 404 11.34 -14.95 -7.93
CA THR A 404 10.73 -15.91 -7.02
C THR A 404 10.63 -17.23 -7.71
N LEU A 405 10.98 -18.28 -7.01
CA LEU A 405 10.95 -19.64 -7.51
C LEU A 405 10.59 -20.57 -6.35
N PRO A 406 9.84 -21.63 -6.53
CA PRO A 406 9.13 -22.12 -7.72
C PRO A 406 7.72 -21.54 -7.88
N VAL A 407 7.14 -21.70 -9.07
CA VAL A 407 5.77 -21.28 -9.39
C VAL A 407 4.84 -22.46 -9.36
N TYR A 408 3.70 -22.28 -8.72
CA TYR A 408 2.58 -23.21 -8.73
C TYR A 408 1.51 -22.74 -9.70
N LYS A 409 1.09 -23.60 -10.62
CA LYS A 409 -0.06 -23.36 -11.49
C LYS A 409 -1.21 -24.24 -11.09
N ASP A 410 -2.37 -23.66 -10.89
CA ASP A 410 -3.64 -24.36 -10.82
C ASP A 410 -4.39 -24.16 -12.13
N ASP A 411 -4.37 -25.15 -12.99
CA ASP A 411 -4.98 -25.04 -14.31
C ASP A 411 -6.52 -25.05 -14.26
N GLU A 412 -7.14 -25.63 -13.23
CA GLU A 412 -8.60 -25.63 -13.07
C GLU A 412 -9.14 -24.27 -12.57
N LEU A 413 -8.44 -23.65 -11.63
CA LEU A 413 -8.86 -22.39 -11.02
C LEU A 413 -8.14 -21.17 -11.58
N HIS A 414 -7.29 -21.34 -12.58
CA HIS A 414 -6.43 -20.28 -13.15
C HIS A 414 -5.66 -19.50 -12.08
N THR A 415 -5.28 -20.18 -10.99
CA THR A 415 -4.57 -19.58 -9.86
C THR A 415 -3.09 -19.94 -9.93
N ARG A 416 -2.24 -18.94 -9.75
CA ARG A 416 -0.78 -19.11 -9.68
C ARG A 416 -0.26 -18.70 -8.32
N HIS A 417 0.65 -19.49 -7.79
CA HIS A 417 1.36 -19.21 -6.57
C HIS A 417 2.84 -19.02 -6.88
N TYR A 418 3.41 -17.95 -6.33
CA TYR A 418 4.81 -17.60 -6.48
C TYR A 418 5.47 -17.59 -5.13
N PHE A 419 6.53 -18.36 -4.95
CA PHE A 419 7.28 -18.45 -3.70
C PHE A 419 8.73 -18.04 -3.91
N ASN A 420 9.24 -17.17 -3.05
CA ASN A 420 10.65 -16.88 -2.99
C ASN A 420 11.30 -17.75 -1.91
N PRO A 421 12.25 -18.66 -2.26
CA PRO A 421 12.83 -19.59 -1.33
C PRO A 421 13.72 -18.92 -0.26
N GLU A 422 14.30 -17.75 -0.55
CA GLU A 422 15.19 -17.04 0.36
C GLU A 422 14.47 -16.01 1.24
N THR A 423 13.52 -15.27 0.64
CA THR A 423 12.80 -14.21 1.37
C THR A 423 11.48 -14.68 1.95
N LEU A 424 11.06 -15.89 1.64
CA LEU A 424 9.78 -16.50 2.01
C LEU A 424 8.58 -15.64 1.58
N TYR A 425 8.78 -14.81 0.56
CA TYR A 425 7.71 -14.01 -0.02
C TYR A 425 6.78 -14.92 -0.82
N HIS A 426 5.51 -14.84 -0.53
CA HIS A 426 4.46 -15.54 -1.26
C HIS A 426 3.51 -14.57 -1.91
N ARG A 427 3.15 -14.83 -3.16
CA ARG A 427 2.13 -14.11 -3.90
C ARG A 427 1.20 -15.09 -4.58
N GLN A 428 -0.09 -14.92 -4.38
CA GLN A 428 -1.15 -15.65 -5.10
C GLN A 428 -1.81 -14.70 -6.09
N ILE A 429 -2.06 -15.18 -7.30
CA ILE A 429 -2.76 -14.45 -8.37
C ILE A 429 -3.78 -15.36 -9.01
N ASP A 430 -5.04 -14.96 -8.96
CA ASP A 430 -6.17 -15.54 -9.68
C ASP A 430 -6.65 -14.61 -10.80
N ASP A 431 -7.68 -15.01 -11.54
CA ASP A 431 -8.23 -14.20 -12.64
C ASP A 431 -8.74 -12.83 -12.17
N ASN A 432 -9.30 -12.75 -10.97
CA ASN A 432 -9.75 -11.47 -10.40
C ASN A 432 -8.55 -10.60 -9.98
N GLY A 433 -7.49 -11.22 -9.46
CA GLY A 433 -6.21 -10.57 -9.19
C GLY A 433 -5.57 -9.99 -10.44
N ARG A 434 -5.58 -10.75 -11.55
CA ARG A 434 -5.12 -10.28 -12.88
C ARG A 434 -5.94 -9.09 -13.36
N LEU A 435 -7.28 -9.23 -13.32
CA LEU A 435 -8.18 -8.15 -13.72
C LEU A 435 -7.95 -6.89 -12.87
N ARG A 436 -7.83 -7.02 -11.56
CA ARG A 436 -7.51 -5.91 -10.66
C ARG A 436 -6.13 -5.31 -10.95
N GLY A 437 -5.16 -6.17 -11.26
CA GLY A 437 -3.82 -5.76 -11.70
C GLY A 437 -3.87 -4.86 -12.92
N VAL A 438 -4.63 -5.22 -13.94
CA VAL A 438 -4.81 -4.41 -15.15
C VAL A 438 -5.59 -3.13 -14.85
N LEU A 439 -6.76 -3.25 -14.21
CA LEU A 439 -7.67 -2.11 -13.97
C LEU A 439 -7.08 -1.04 -13.05
N TYR A 440 -6.21 -1.42 -12.12
CA TYR A 440 -5.55 -0.47 -11.24
C TYR A 440 -4.07 -0.30 -11.59
N SER A 441 -3.22 -1.26 -11.31
CA SER A 441 -1.76 -1.10 -11.47
C SER A 441 -1.35 -0.83 -12.91
N GLY A 442 -1.96 -1.52 -13.89
CA GLY A 442 -1.72 -1.32 -15.31
C GLY A 442 -2.13 0.07 -15.77
N LEU A 443 -3.40 0.43 -15.58
CA LEU A 443 -3.94 1.69 -16.09
C LEU A 443 -3.51 2.92 -15.28
N HIS A 444 -3.21 2.79 -13.99
CA HIS A 444 -2.83 3.92 -13.13
C HIS A 444 -1.33 4.18 -13.06
N SER A 445 -0.54 3.12 -13.02
CA SER A 445 0.91 3.23 -12.87
C SER A 445 1.68 2.72 -14.08
N LEU A 446 0.99 2.37 -15.16
CA LEU A 446 1.56 1.74 -16.36
C LEU A 446 2.42 0.52 -16.00
N ASN A 447 1.96 -0.25 -14.99
CA ASN A 447 2.64 -1.45 -14.55
C ASN A 447 2.29 -2.64 -15.44
N PHE A 448 2.79 -2.60 -16.67
CA PHE A 448 2.75 -3.66 -17.65
C PHE A 448 4.13 -4.28 -17.78
N LYS A 449 4.24 -5.60 -17.97
CA LYS A 449 5.51 -6.34 -18.05
C LYS A 449 6.49 -5.67 -19.01
N PHE A 450 6.09 -5.41 -20.26
CA PHE A 450 6.94 -4.82 -21.29
C PHE A 450 7.51 -3.43 -20.93
N LEU A 451 6.83 -2.67 -20.07
CA LEU A 451 7.33 -1.39 -19.54
C LEU A 451 8.17 -1.59 -18.27
N ALA A 452 7.80 -2.57 -17.42
CA ALA A 452 8.55 -2.88 -16.21
C ALA A 452 9.98 -3.38 -16.54
N GLU A 453 10.12 -4.13 -17.63
CA GLU A 453 11.41 -4.59 -18.17
C GLU A 453 12.26 -3.45 -18.77
N ARG A 454 11.66 -2.28 -19.02
CA ARG A 454 12.30 -1.10 -19.62
C ARG A 454 12.11 0.15 -18.77
N PRO A 455 12.81 0.27 -17.61
CA PRO A 455 12.57 1.35 -16.66
C PRO A 455 12.73 2.76 -17.25
N LEU A 456 13.69 2.95 -18.16
CA LEU A 456 13.89 4.23 -18.84
C LEU A 456 12.68 4.59 -19.71
N LEU A 457 12.19 3.63 -20.51
CA LEU A 457 11.00 3.84 -21.34
C LEU A 457 9.77 4.15 -20.49
N TRP A 458 9.60 3.39 -19.38
CA TRP A 458 8.52 3.65 -18.44
C TRP A 458 8.57 5.08 -17.89
N ASN A 459 9.76 5.53 -17.46
CA ASN A 459 9.94 6.90 -16.96
C ASN A 459 9.55 7.94 -18.02
N VAL A 460 10.06 7.81 -19.24
CA VAL A 460 9.77 8.74 -20.34
C VAL A 460 8.27 8.80 -20.61
N VAL A 461 7.64 7.64 -20.80
CA VAL A 461 6.20 7.56 -21.08
C VAL A 461 5.39 8.16 -19.94
N MET A 462 5.70 7.80 -18.69
CA MET A 462 4.99 8.32 -17.52
C MET A 462 5.10 9.84 -17.43
N TYR A 463 6.29 10.42 -17.58
CA TYR A 463 6.46 11.87 -17.55
C TYR A 463 5.74 12.59 -18.70
N VAL A 464 5.79 12.07 -19.91
CA VAL A 464 5.07 12.66 -21.05
C VAL A 464 3.57 12.67 -20.79
N LEU A 465 3.00 11.59 -20.27
CA LEU A 465 1.58 11.50 -19.96
C LEU A 465 1.18 12.40 -18.79
N MET A 466 1.98 12.43 -17.72
CA MET A 466 1.71 13.27 -16.56
C MET A 466 1.82 14.77 -16.88
N LEU A 467 2.83 15.19 -17.63
CA LEU A 467 2.99 16.58 -18.08
C LEU A 467 1.89 16.98 -19.07
N GLY A 468 1.53 16.07 -19.99
CA GLY A 468 0.42 16.28 -20.91
C GLY A 468 -0.92 16.43 -20.18
N GLY A 469 -1.19 15.58 -19.20
CA GLY A 469 -2.37 15.67 -18.32
C GLY A 469 -2.38 16.92 -17.44
N THR A 470 -1.21 17.32 -16.94
CA THR A 470 -1.05 18.58 -16.19
C THR A 470 -1.41 19.78 -17.05
N PHE A 471 -0.87 19.84 -18.27
CA PHE A 471 -1.18 20.94 -19.20
C PHE A 471 -2.65 20.94 -19.62
N LEU A 472 -3.23 19.77 -19.89
CA LEU A 472 -4.66 19.61 -20.18
C LEU A 472 -5.51 20.16 -19.03
N SER A 473 -5.21 19.76 -17.79
CA SER A 473 -5.93 20.21 -16.60
C SER A 473 -5.75 21.70 -16.34
N LEU A 474 -4.53 22.23 -16.49
CA LEU A 474 -4.24 23.67 -16.37
C LEU A 474 -5.05 24.49 -17.37
N SER A 475 -5.10 24.05 -18.63
CA SER A 475 -5.91 24.71 -19.66
C SER A 475 -7.40 24.70 -19.32
N GLY A 476 -7.89 23.59 -18.70
CA GLY A 476 -9.26 23.48 -18.19
C GLY A 476 -9.54 24.49 -17.07
N VAL A 477 -8.63 24.61 -16.11
CA VAL A 477 -8.71 25.61 -15.02
C VAL A 477 -8.78 27.03 -15.58
N VAL A 478 -7.89 27.38 -16.51
CA VAL A 478 -7.89 28.72 -17.14
C VAL A 478 -9.21 29.01 -17.88
N LEU A 479 -9.75 28.02 -18.60
CA LEU A 479 -11.03 28.16 -19.30
C LEU A 479 -12.20 28.34 -18.31
N THR A 480 -12.17 27.61 -17.19
CA THR A 480 -13.13 27.71 -16.09
C THR A 480 -13.15 29.13 -15.51
N PHE A 481 -11.98 29.67 -15.12
CA PHE A 481 -11.88 31.02 -14.59
C PHE A 481 -12.28 32.10 -15.60
N LYS A 482 -11.92 31.96 -16.87
CA LYS A 482 -12.35 32.87 -17.92
C LYS A 482 -13.86 32.84 -18.17
N TRP A 483 -14.49 31.68 -17.99
CA TRP A 483 -15.94 31.56 -18.11
C TRP A 483 -16.64 32.20 -16.90
N LEU A 484 -16.18 31.90 -15.68
CA LEU A 484 -16.72 32.44 -14.43
C LEU A 484 -16.64 33.97 -14.40
N GLY A 485 -15.45 34.53 -14.72
CA GLY A 485 -15.27 35.99 -14.77
C GLY A 485 -16.20 36.70 -15.77
N ARG A 486 -16.53 36.05 -16.91
CA ARG A 486 -17.53 36.61 -17.86
C ARG A 486 -18.94 36.55 -17.28
N LYS A 487 -19.30 35.51 -16.51
CA LYS A 487 -20.63 35.40 -15.88
C LYS A 487 -20.79 36.43 -14.77
N ILE A 488 -19.77 36.56 -13.91
CA ILE A 488 -19.77 37.55 -12.83
C ILE A 488 -19.93 38.98 -13.40
N ARG A 489 -19.15 39.37 -14.43
CA ARG A 489 -19.27 40.67 -15.08
C ARG A 489 -20.64 40.94 -15.69
N LYS A 490 -21.41 39.90 -16.09
CA LYS A 490 -22.78 40.05 -16.59
C LYS A 490 -23.82 40.20 -15.49
N LEU A 491 -23.51 39.79 -14.24
CA LEU A 491 -24.40 39.97 -13.09
C LEU A 491 -24.31 41.38 -12.49
N PHE A 492 -23.16 42.04 -12.70
CA PHE A 492 -22.92 43.39 -12.19
C PHE A 492 -23.07 44.49 -13.30
N ARG A 493 -23.55 44.12 -14.47
CA ARG A 493 -24.03 45.02 -15.55
C ARG A 493 -25.55 44.93 -15.68
#